data_46efc8aa55c6b41265def569f8a336ab
#
_entry.id   46efc8aa55c6b41265def569f8a336ab
#
_cell.length_a   1.000
_cell.length_b   1.000
_cell.length_c   1.000
_cell.angle_alpha   90.00
_cell.angle_beta   90.00
_cell.angle_gamma   90.00
#
_symmetry.space_group_name_H-M   'P 1'
#
loop_
_entity.id
_entity.type
_entity.pdbx_description
1 polymer ?
#
loop_
_entity_poly.entity_id
_entity_poly.type
_entity_poly.pdbx_seq_one_letter_code
_entity_poly.pdbx_strand_id
1 'polypeptide(L)'
;AYPIDKRGNHLFHFHSATGDVVKLVRSEDPNDSIYFIHRQAATLTYNEVVKKDTVVFHGGERYHCYVYVNPSRLKVYKTSYTDEGIAVENVYYDNVIHICVYKGKVCLFSRDYTRKSFTGLVPSGFLNQAILSNMVFSEAGPCGCHFNATVCIPDDASCYMVNICVGYDGKPTMELLEY
;
A
#
# COMPACT_ATOMS: atom_id res chain seq x y z
N ALA A 1 18.74 -17.06 -18.58
CA ALA A 1 20.16 -16.84 -18.22
C ALA A 1 21.00 -17.41 -19.36
N TYR A 2 21.98 -16.66 -19.82
CA TYR A 2 22.94 -17.11 -20.86
C TYR A 2 24.20 -17.60 -20.17
N PRO A 3 24.75 -18.75 -20.55
CA PRO A 3 26.02 -19.22 -20.00
C PRO A 3 27.16 -18.28 -20.43
N ILE A 4 28.05 -17.98 -19.49
CA ILE A 4 29.24 -17.18 -19.75
C ILE A 4 30.36 -18.09 -20.19
N ASP A 5 30.83 -17.94 -21.43
CA ASP A 5 31.89 -18.76 -22.01
C ASP A 5 33.28 -18.30 -21.56
N LYS A 6 33.48 -17.00 -21.40
CA LYS A 6 34.74 -16.42 -20.97
C LYS A 6 34.50 -15.24 -20.04
N ARG A 7 35.18 -15.26 -18.89
CA ARG A 7 35.15 -14.21 -17.88
C ARG A 7 36.56 -13.68 -17.63
N GLY A 8 36.72 -12.38 -17.78
CA GLY A 8 37.92 -11.64 -17.39
C GLY A 8 37.57 -10.48 -16.44
N ASN A 9 38.53 -9.73 -15.95
CA ASN A 9 38.31 -8.59 -15.04
C ASN A 9 37.52 -7.45 -15.71
N HIS A 10 37.59 -7.32 -17.04
CA HIS A 10 36.94 -6.24 -17.79
C HIS A 10 36.15 -6.74 -19.00
N LEU A 11 35.95 -8.06 -19.10
CA LEU A 11 35.40 -8.66 -20.29
C LEU A 11 34.57 -9.91 -19.96
N PHE A 12 33.36 -9.99 -20.54
CA PHE A 12 32.50 -11.17 -20.51
C PHE A 12 32.13 -11.55 -21.94
N HIS A 13 32.26 -12.84 -22.29
CA HIS A 13 31.71 -13.39 -23.52
C HIS A 13 30.58 -14.38 -23.21
N PHE A 14 29.50 -14.31 -23.95
CA PHE A 14 28.42 -15.30 -23.90
C PHE A 14 27.80 -15.44 -25.29
N HIS A 15 27.09 -16.54 -25.53
CA HIS A 15 26.29 -16.71 -26.71
C HIS A 15 24.85 -16.25 -26.48
N SER A 16 24.32 -15.52 -27.47
CA SER A 16 22.90 -15.14 -27.49
C SER A 16 22.05 -16.37 -27.81
N ALA A 17 20.72 -16.26 -27.68
CA ALA A 17 19.77 -17.30 -28.07
C ALA A 17 19.84 -17.61 -29.58
N THR A 18 20.34 -16.68 -30.40
CA THR A 18 20.54 -16.81 -31.83
C THR A 18 21.89 -17.43 -32.18
N GLY A 19 22.76 -17.72 -31.20
CA GLY A 19 24.08 -18.27 -31.39
C GLY A 19 25.19 -17.25 -31.64
N ASP A 20 24.86 -15.93 -31.60
CA ASP A 20 25.86 -14.89 -31.80
C ASP A 20 26.72 -14.72 -30.56
N VAL A 21 28.03 -14.50 -30.77
CA VAL A 21 28.95 -14.16 -29.68
C VAL A 21 28.77 -12.71 -29.26
N VAL A 22 28.28 -12.51 -28.05
CA VAL A 22 28.17 -11.17 -27.44
C VAL A 22 29.37 -10.93 -26.54
N LYS A 23 30.03 -9.82 -26.78
CA LYS A 23 31.18 -9.36 -25.98
C LYS A 23 30.77 -8.13 -25.15
N LEU A 24 30.75 -8.26 -23.82
CA LEU A 24 30.58 -7.16 -22.90
C LEU A 24 31.95 -6.71 -22.40
N VAL A 25 32.23 -5.43 -22.53
CA VAL A 25 33.46 -4.79 -22.04
C VAL A 25 33.04 -3.82 -20.93
N ARG A 26 33.79 -3.79 -19.84
CA ARG A 26 33.58 -2.80 -18.78
C ARG A 26 33.83 -1.40 -19.38
N SER A 27 32.82 -0.54 -19.28
CA SER A 27 32.99 0.87 -19.66
C SER A 27 33.82 1.61 -18.61
N GLU A 28 34.63 2.54 -19.07
CA GLU A 28 35.36 3.50 -18.24
C GLU A 28 34.61 4.83 -18.10
N ASP A 29 33.53 5.03 -18.88
CA ASP A 29 32.68 6.21 -18.80
C ASP A 29 31.65 6.04 -17.66
N PRO A 30 31.67 6.92 -16.61
CA PRO A 30 30.69 6.89 -15.54
C PRO A 30 29.24 7.05 -16.02
N ASN A 31 29.02 7.69 -17.16
CA ASN A 31 27.69 7.92 -17.69
C ASN A 31 27.04 6.64 -18.26
N ASP A 32 27.83 5.66 -18.67
CA ASP A 32 27.30 4.40 -19.20
C ASP A 32 26.57 3.58 -18.11
N SER A 33 26.78 3.88 -16.83
CA SER A 33 26.08 3.25 -15.72
C SER A 33 24.74 3.89 -15.39
N ILE A 34 24.39 5.04 -15.93
CA ILE A 34 23.15 5.79 -15.64
C ILE A 34 21.92 4.94 -15.91
N TYR A 35 21.93 4.16 -16.99
CA TYR A 35 20.81 3.28 -17.37
C TYR A 35 20.61 2.07 -16.44
N PHE A 36 21.58 1.77 -15.57
CA PHE A 36 21.52 0.68 -14.61
C PHE A 36 21.34 1.14 -13.16
N ILE A 37 21.26 2.46 -12.96
CA ILE A 37 21.05 3.03 -11.62
C ILE A 37 19.56 3.06 -11.33
N HIS A 38 19.10 2.17 -10.47
CA HIS A 38 17.75 2.23 -9.92
C HIS A 38 17.73 3.31 -8.83
N ARG A 39 17.04 4.42 -9.10
CA ARG A 39 16.80 5.46 -8.12
C ARG A 39 15.62 5.05 -7.26
N GLN A 40 15.82 4.96 -5.95
CA GLN A 40 14.74 4.79 -4.99
C GLN A 40 14.33 6.18 -4.48
N ALA A 41 13.07 6.53 -4.69
CA ALA A 41 12.47 7.71 -4.07
C ALA A 41 11.58 7.25 -2.92
N ALA A 42 11.70 7.89 -1.75
CA ALA A 42 10.84 7.64 -0.61
C ALA A 42 9.82 8.76 -0.49
N THR A 43 8.54 8.44 -0.55
CA THR A 43 7.43 9.38 -0.35
C THR A 43 6.65 8.97 0.90
N LEU A 44 6.44 9.90 1.82
CA LEU A 44 5.59 9.71 2.99
C LEU A 44 4.19 10.25 2.66
N THR A 45 3.16 9.42 2.81
CA THR A 45 1.77 9.83 2.60
C THR A 45 1.26 10.73 3.73
N TYR A 46 1.69 10.44 4.97
CA TYR A 46 1.41 11.25 6.15
C TYR A 46 2.67 11.43 6.98
N ASN A 47 2.90 12.66 7.45
CA ASN A 47 4.02 12.98 8.35
C ASN A 47 3.58 12.96 9.83
N GLU A 48 2.27 13.04 10.09
CA GLU A 48 1.70 13.17 11.42
C GLU A 48 0.53 12.20 11.61
N VAL A 49 0.26 11.87 12.88
CA VAL A 49 -0.91 11.08 13.27
C VAL A 49 -2.17 11.90 13.02
N VAL A 50 -3.05 11.40 12.16
CA VAL A 50 -4.37 12.02 11.94
C VAL A 50 -5.40 11.34 12.84
N LYS A 51 -6.06 12.13 13.68
CA LYS A 51 -7.11 11.66 14.59
C LYS A 51 -8.45 12.21 14.13
N LYS A 52 -9.42 11.32 14.00
CA LYS A 52 -10.81 11.65 13.65
C LYS A 52 -11.70 11.08 14.75
N ASP A 53 -12.66 11.87 15.16
CA ASP A 53 -13.55 11.59 16.28
C ASP A 53 -14.97 11.94 15.86
N THR A 54 -15.91 11.02 16.06
CA THR A 54 -17.31 11.20 15.69
C THR A 54 -18.21 10.60 16.76
N VAL A 55 -19.19 11.37 17.18
CA VAL A 55 -20.23 10.92 18.12
C VAL A 55 -21.55 10.79 17.38
N VAL A 56 -22.16 9.62 17.51
CA VAL A 56 -23.48 9.32 16.89
C VAL A 56 -24.42 8.73 17.91
N PHE A 57 -25.73 8.84 17.62
CA PHE A 57 -26.77 8.25 18.41
C PHE A 57 -27.57 7.25 17.56
N HIS A 58 -27.76 6.04 18.08
CA HIS A 58 -28.58 5.04 17.44
C HIS A 58 -29.34 4.25 18.51
N GLY A 59 -30.65 4.04 18.30
CA GLY A 59 -31.50 3.32 19.24
C GLY A 59 -31.53 3.91 20.66
N GLY A 60 -31.36 5.26 20.79
CA GLY A 60 -31.32 5.94 22.07
C GLY A 60 -29.98 5.85 22.80
N GLU A 61 -29.02 5.12 22.26
CA GLU A 61 -27.68 4.93 22.82
C GLU A 61 -26.65 5.83 22.11
N ARG A 62 -25.64 6.27 22.86
CA ARG A 62 -24.55 7.10 22.36
C ARG A 62 -23.35 6.22 21.99
N TYR A 63 -22.89 6.36 20.73
CA TYR A 63 -21.66 5.72 20.25
C TYR A 63 -20.60 6.76 19.96
N HIS A 64 -19.35 6.42 20.27
CA HIS A 64 -18.19 7.26 20.03
C HIS A 64 -17.21 6.47 19.17
N CYS A 65 -16.99 6.95 17.94
CA CYS A 65 -16.18 6.29 16.92
C CYS A 65 -14.89 7.07 16.71
N TYR A 66 -13.76 6.41 16.90
CA TYR A 66 -12.44 6.98 16.69
C TYR A 66 -11.75 6.31 15.53
N VAL A 67 -11.07 7.11 14.72
CA VAL A 67 -10.17 6.66 13.68
C VAL A 67 -8.83 7.37 13.84
N TYR A 68 -7.75 6.61 14.01
CA TYR A 68 -6.38 7.13 14.09
C TYR A 68 -5.58 6.61 12.92
N VAL A 69 -5.15 7.50 12.03
CA VAL A 69 -4.24 7.17 10.93
C VAL A 69 -2.81 7.38 11.43
N ASN A 70 -2.07 6.29 11.58
CA ASN A 70 -0.71 6.31 12.09
C ASN A 70 0.27 6.00 10.95
N PRO A 71 1.14 6.95 10.57
CA PRO A 71 2.23 6.66 9.64
C PRO A 71 3.10 5.53 10.16
N SER A 72 3.46 4.59 9.29
CA SER A 72 4.30 3.46 9.67
C SER A 72 5.61 3.46 8.88
N ARG A 73 6.54 2.57 9.28
CA ARG A 73 7.79 2.32 8.53
C ARG A 73 7.66 1.11 7.59
N LEU A 74 6.46 0.63 7.35
CA LEU A 74 6.19 -0.49 6.45
C LEU A 74 6.35 -0.04 5.01
N LYS A 75 7.41 -0.48 4.36
CA LYS A 75 7.72 -0.11 2.98
C LYS A 75 6.80 -0.80 1.98
N VAL A 76 6.44 -0.06 0.95
CA VAL A 76 5.71 -0.50 -0.22
C VAL A 76 6.51 -0.08 -1.44
N TYR A 77 6.77 -1.02 -2.33
CA TYR A 77 7.55 -0.79 -3.53
C TYR A 77 6.63 -0.72 -4.75
N LYS A 78 6.82 0.29 -5.57
CA LYS A 78 6.12 0.46 -6.86
C LYS A 78 7.15 0.69 -7.93
N THR A 79 7.16 -0.14 -8.96
CA THR A 79 7.98 0.09 -10.15
C THR A 79 7.24 1.02 -11.08
N SER A 80 7.88 2.10 -11.49
CA SER A 80 7.47 2.97 -12.57
C SER A 80 8.51 2.94 -13.68
N TYR A 81 8.17 3.50 -14.84
CA TYR A 81 9.10 3.59 -15.97
C TYR A 81 9.23 5.06 -16.37
N THR A 82 10.45 5.49 -16.69
CA THR A 82 10.71 6.79 -17.29
C THR A 82 10.23 6.81 -18.74
N ASP A 83 10.17 7.98 -19.35
CA ASP A 83 9.84 8.15 -20.78
C ASP A 83 10.81 7.39 -21.69
N GLU A 84 12.04 7.13 -21.21
CA GLU A 84 13.07 6.35 -21.91
C GLU A 84 12.94 4.83 -21.64
N GLY A 85 11.92 4.39 -20.88
CA GLY A 85 11.67 2.98 -20.57
C GLY A 85 12.54 2.40 -19.44
N ILE A 86 13.22 3.27 -18.67
CA ILE A 86 14.07 2.82 -17.55
C ILE A 86 13.17 2.54 -16.33
N ALA A 87 13.31 1.33 -15.74
CA ALA A 87 12.59 0.97 -14.54
C ALA A 87 13.13 1.73 -13.32
N VAL A 88 12.24 2.39 -12.59
CA VAL A 88 12.52 3.08 -11.33
C VAL A 88 11.70 2.46 -10.22
N GLU A 89 12.35 2.02 -9.16
CA GLU A 89 11.68 1.51 -7.96
C GLU A 89 11.43 2.67 -6.98
N ASN A 90 10.16 2.98 -6.75
CA ASN A 90 9.73 3.98 -5.79
C ASN A 90 9.37 3.31 -4.46
N VAL A 91 9.75 3.94 -3.36
CA VAL A 91 9.46 3.45 -2.00
C VAL A 91 8.47 4.38 -1.33
N TYR A 92 7.34 3.83 -0.91
CA TYR A 92 6.32 4.50 -0.13
C TYR A 92 6.22 3.86 1.24
N TYR A 93 5.53 4.52 2.17
CA TYR A 93 5.28 3.99 3.49
C TYR A 93 3.77 3.78 3.70
N ASP A 94 3.41 2.59 4.17
CA ASP A 94 2.02 2.25 4.51
C ASP A 94 1.62 2.89 5.84
N ASN A 95 0.32 2.95 6.10
CA ASN A 95 -0.22 3.38 7.38
C ASN A 95 -0.75 2.19 8.19
N VAL A 96 -0.78 2.36 9.49
CA VAL A 96 -1.57 1.55 10.42
C VAL A 96 -2.73 2.41 10.90
N ILE A 97 -3.96 1.99 10.60
CA ILE A 97 -5.16 2.73 10.99
C ILE A 97 -5.86 1.99 12.12
N HIS A 98 -6.00 2.67 13.25
CA HIS A 98 -6.67 2.14 14.41
C HIS A 98 -8.12 2.63 14.46
N ILE A 99 -9.06 1.72 14.67
CA ILE A 99 -10.47 2.03 14.90
C ILE A 99 -10.85 1.64 16.32
N CYS A 100 -11.57 2.53 17.00
CA CYS A 100 -12.26 2.23 18.24
C CYS A 100 -13.73 2.63 18.15
N VAL A 101 -14.62 1.79 18.69
CA VAL A 101 -16.03 2.09 18.87
C VAL A 101 -16.40 1.86 20.33
N TYR A 102 -16.94 2.91 20.95
CA TYR A 102 -17.44 2.87 22.33
C TYR A 102 -18.96 3.05 22.35
N LYS A 103 -19.64 2.31 23.21
CA LYS A 103 -21.02 2.53 23.64
C LYS A 103 -20.98 3.13 25.06
N GLY A 104 -21.26 4.42 25.17
CA GLY A 104 -21.08 5.12 26.44
C GLY A 104 -19.61 5.04 26.91
N LYS A 105 -19.37 4.29 27.99
CA LYS A 105 -18.02 4.03 28.56
C LYS A 105 -17.45 2.66 28.19
N VAL A 106 -18.21 1.83 27.51
CA VAL A 106 -17.81 0.45 27.18
C VAL A 106 -17.18 0.43 25.79
N CYS A 107 -15.93 -0.09 25.69
CA CYS A 107 -15.29 -0.34 24.41
C CYS A 107 -15.92 -1.58 23.78
N LEU A 108 -16.62 -1.41 22.66
CA LEU A 108 -17.21 -2.52 21.89
C LEU A 108 -16.21 -3.10 20.91
N PHE A 109 -15.36 -2.26 20.34
CA PHE A 109 -14.43 -2.64 19.29
C PHE A 109 -13.16 -1.80 19.34
N SER A 110 -12.01 -2.45 19.13
CA SER A 110 -10.71 -1.79 19.03
C SER A 110 -9.78 -2.66 18.20
N ARG A 111 -9.32 -2.17 17.04
CA ARG A 111 -8.48 -2.95 16.14
C ARG A 111 -7.63 -2.08 15.23
N ASP A 112 -6.42 -2.58 14.93
CA ASP A 112 -5.53 -2.03 13.89
C ASP A 112 -5.80 -2.65 12.54
N TYR A 113 -5.78 -1.82 11.51
CA TYR A 113 -5.89 -2.21 10.11
C TYR A 113 -4.64 -1.77 9.34
N THR A 114 -4.21 -2.63 8.46
CA THR A 114 -3.18 -2.37 7.44
C THR A 114 -3.72 -2.79 6.09
N ARG A 115 -3.04 -2.47 4.98
CA ARG A 115 -3.44 -2.96 3.65
C ARG A 115 -3.64 -4.48 3.61
N LYS A 116 -2.86 -5.25 4.39
CA LYS A 116 -2.98 -6.72 4.46
C LYS A 116 -4.28 -7.20 5.09
N SER A 117 -4.96 -6.35 5.86
CA SER A 117 -6.26 -6.68 6.45
C SER A 117 -7.35 -6.89 5.39
N PHE A 118 -7.14 -6.42 4.16
CA PHE A 118 -8.07 -6.51 3.04
C PHE A 118 -7.75 -7.64 2.06
N THR A 119 -6.86 -8.57 2.45
CA THR A 119 -6.56 -9.78 1.67
C THR A 119 -7.84 -10.61 1.49
N GLY A 120 -8.12 -11.02 0.25
CA GLY A 120 -9.34 -11.76 -0.10
C GLY A 120 -10.50 -10.86 -0.56
N LEU A 121 -10.49 -9.56 -0.23
CA LEU A 121 -11.43 -8.56 -0.76
C LEU A 121 -10.81 -7.78 -1.92
N VAL A 122 -9.57 -7.36 -1.75
CA VAL A 122 -8.82 -6.62 -2.78
C VAL A 122 -7.80 -7.56 -3.42
N PRO A 123 -7.62 -7.53 -4.76
CA PRO A 123 -6.67 -8.39 -5.47
C PRO A 123 -5.25 -8.27 -4.91
N SER A 124 -4.55 -9.40 -4.74
CA SER A 124 -3.21 -9.44 -4.14
C SER A 124 -2.16 -8.64 -4.94
N GLY A 125 -2.25 -8.67 -6.28
CA GLY A 125 -1.37 -7.88 -7.15
C GLY A 125 -1.50 -6.38 -6.91
N PHE A 126 -2.71 -5.90 -6.62
CA PHE A 126 -2.97 -4.51 -6.25
C PHE A 126 -2.41 -4.20 -4.86
N LEU A 127 -2.72 -5.04 -3.85
CA LEU A 127 -2.27 -4.85 -2.47
C LEU A 127 -0.74 -4.78 -2.34
N ASN A 128 0.00 -5.46 -3.23
CA ASN A 128 1.46 -5.44 -3.18
C ASN A 128 2.06 -4.06 -3.44
N GLN A 129 1.37 -3.21 -4.22
CA GLN A 129 1.81 -1.87 -4.60
C GLN A 129 1.02 -0.76 -3.91
N ALA A 130 -0.07 -1.11 -3.23
CA ALA A 130 -0.98 -0.17 -2.59
C ALA A 130 -0.57 0.15 -1.15
N ILE A 131 -1.10 1.25 -0.64
CA ILE A 131 -1.07 1.65 0.77
C ILE A 131 -2.49 1.79 1.30
N LEU A 132 -2.70 1.59 2.59
CA LEU A 132 -3.93 1.99 3.26
C LEU A 132 -3.86 3.50 3.48
N SER A 133 -4.41 4.27 2.53
CA SER A 133 -4.22 5.71 2.48
C SER A 133 -5.05 6.47 3.50
N ASN A 134 -6.28 6.01 3.75
CA ASN A 134 -7.22 6.71 4.62
C ASN A 134 -8.29 5.77 5.17
N MET A 135 -8.96 6.23 6.23
CA MET A 135 -10.19 5.65 6.73
C MET A 135 -11.07 6.75 7.34
N VAL A 136 -12.36 6.70 7.07
CA VAL A 136 -13.32 7.66 7.61
C VAL A 136 -14.55 6.93 8.14
N PHE A 137 -15.10 7.46 9.24
CA PHE A 137 -16.43 7.08 9.66
C PHE A 137 -17.44 7.56 8.58
N SER A 138 -18.34 6.69 8.18
CA SER A 138 -19.38 6.98 7.19
C SER A 138 -20.71 7.29 7.85
N GLU A 139 -21.27 6.29 8.54
CA GLU A 139 -22.57 6.42 9.18
C GLU A 139 -22.78 5.41 10.31
N ALA A 140 -23.84 5.61 11.09
CA ALA A 140 -24.37 4.62 12.01
C ALA A 140 -25.68 4.07 11.43
N GLY A 141 -25.58 2.90 10.81
CA GLY A 141 -26.70 2.21 10.19
C GLY A 141 -27.40 1.21 11.11
N PRO A 142 -28.42 0.49 10.62
CA PRO A 142 -29.15 -0.50 11.40
C PRO A 142 -28.27 -1.65 11.90
N CYS A 143 -27.20 -2.01 11.17
CA CYS A 143 -26.31 -3.13 11.51
C CYS A 143 -25.10 -2.72 12.38
N GLY A 144 -24.75 -1.43 12.45
CA GLY A 144 -23.59 -0.96 13.19
C GLY A 144 -23.03 0.36 12.73
N CYS A 145 -21.80 0.62 13.15
CA CYS A 145 -21.00 1.78 12.75
C CYS A 145 -20.16 1.45 11.52
N HIS A 146 -20.32 2.23 10.46
CA HIS A 146 -19.68 2.02 9.17
C HIS A 146 -18.45 2.91 9.01
N PHE A 147 -17.37 2.32 8.49
CA PHE A 147 -16.11 2.99 8.18
C PHE A 147 -15.69 2.64 6.76
N ASN A 148 -15.32 3.65 5.98
CA ASN A 148 -14.82 3.45 4.62
C ASN A 148 -13.30 3.56 4.62
N ALA A 149 -12.64 2.44 4.36
CA ALA A 149 -11.21 2.34 4.16
C ALA A 149 -10.86 2.56 2.70
N THR A 150 -9.85 3.39 2.42
CA THR A 150 -9.36 3.67 1.07
C THR A 150 -7.97 3.08 0.92
N VAL A 151 -7.82 2.13 -0.01
CA VAL A 151 -6.57 1.46 -0.36
C VAL A 151 -6.18 1.89 -1.76
N CYS A 152 -5.08 2.64 -1.91
CA CYS A 152 -4.68 3.26 -3.18
C CYS A 152 -3.26 2.87 -3.56
N ILE A 153 -3.01 2.77 -4.86
CA ILE A 153 -1.65 2.78 -5.39
C ILE A 153 -1.14 4.23 -5.34
N PRO A 154 0.00 4.50 -4.67
CA PRO A 154 0.56 5.84 -4.60
C PRO A 154 0.87 6.41 -5.99
N ASP A 155 0.68 7.73 -6.16
CA ASP A 155 0.86 8.45 -7.43
C ASP A 155 0.08 7.83 -8.60
N ASP A 156 -1.11 7.28 -8.30
CA ASP A 156 -2.02 6.70 -9.27
C ASP A 156 -3.46 7.04 -8.85
N ALA A 157 -4.39 7.09 -9.80
CA ALA A 157 -5.80 7.31 -9.51
C ALA A 157 -6.53 6.02 -9.05
N SER A 158 -5.83 4.89 -9.08
CA SER A 158 -6.42 3.59 -8.78
C SER A 158 -6.57 3.37 -7.27
N CYS A 159 -7.80 3.22 -6.81
CA CYS A 159 -8.13 2.95 -5.41
C CYS A 159 -9.21 1.88 -5.31
N TYR A 160 -9.17 1.12 -4.22
CA TYR A 160 -10.30 0.32 -3.75
C TYR A 160 -10.86 0.94 -2.49
N MET A 161 -12.18 0.91 -2.35
CA MET A 161 -12.87 1.30 -1.14
C MET A 161 -13.51 0.08 -0.50
N VAL A 162 -13.24 -0.13 0.79
CA VAL A 162 -13.79 -1.23 1.58
C VAL A 162 -14.59 -0.65 2.72
N ASN A 163 -15.86 -1.05 2.82
CA ASN A 163 -16.69 -0.76 3.97
C ASN A 163 -16.39 -1.74 5.11
N ILE A 164 -16.21 -1.23 6.30
CA ILE A 164 -16.06 -1.99 7.55
C ILE A 164 -17.26 -1.63 8.42
N CYS A 165 -18.18 -2.57 8.61
CA CYS A 165 -19.29 -2.40 9.54
C CYS A 165 -18.93 -3.04 10.89
N VAL A 166 -18.83 -2.24 11.93
CA VAL A 166 -18.68 -2.70 13.32
C VAL A 166 -20.05 -2.81 13.94
N GLY A 167 -20.53 -4.03 14.09
CA GLY A 167 -21.83 -4.31 14.69
C GLY A 167 -21.93 -3.81 16.12
N TYR A 168 -23.17 -3.56 16.58
CA TYR A 168 -23.43 -3.16 17.96
C TYR A 168 -23.10 -4.25 19.00
N ASP A 169 -22.82 -5.47 18.52
CA ASP A 169 -22.26 -6.60 19.30
C ASP A 169 -20.72 -6.61 19.30
N GLY A 170 -20.09 -5.64 18.66
CA GLY A 170 -18.63 -5.53 18.55
C GLY A 170 -17.99 -6.40 17.47
N LYS A 171 -18.77 -7.08 16.62
CA LYS A 171 -18.23 -7.92 15.55
C LYS A 171 -18.07 -7.10 14.25
N PRO A 172 -16.89 -7.12 13.62
CA PRO A 172 -16.68 -6.45 12.34
C PRO A 172 -17.06 -7.37 11.17
N THR A 173 -17.66 -6.78 10.14
CA THR A 173 -17.80 -7.35 8.80
C THR A 173 -17.13 -6.40 7.81
N MET A 174 -16.69 -6.93 6.67
CA MET A 174 -16.06 -6.12 5.62
C MET A 174 -16.63 -6.50 4.26
N GLU A 175 -16.82 -5.50 3.42
CA GLU A 175 -17.29 -5.66 2.04
C GLU A 175 -16.58 -4.67 1.12
N LEU A 176 -16.32 -5.08 -0.11
CA LEU A 176 -15.81 -4.20 -1.15
C LEU A 176 -16.95 -3.36 -1.67
N LEU A 177 -16.76 -2.03 -1.71
CA LEU A 177 -17.72 -1.13 -2.35
C LEU A 177 -17.44 -1.15 -3.86
N GLU A 178 -18.45 -1.52 -4.65
CA GLU A 178 -18.39 -1.41 -6.11
C GLU A 178 -18.50 0.07 -6.53
N TYR A 179 -17.67 0.45 -7.50
CA TYR A 179 -17.74 1.73 -8.20
C TYR A 179 -18.33 1.55 -9.60
#